data_3c21eea97ed30cc09235e47b92574406
#
_entry.id   3c21eea97ed30cc09235e47b92574406
#
_cell.length_a   1.000
_cell.length_b   1.000
_cell.length_c   1.000
_cell.angle_alpha   90.00
_cell.angle_beta   90.00
_cell.angle_gamma   90.00
#
_symmetry.space_group_name_H-M   'P 1'
#
loop_
_entity.id
_entity.type
_entity.pdbx_description
1 polymer ?
#
loop_
_entity_poly.entity_id
_entity_poly.type
_entity_poly.pdbx_seq_one_letter_code
_entity_poly.pdbx_strand_id
1 'polypeptide(L)'
;MVPGFGWFLKSYNSHVRVEHGGNINGFSANVCFFPNDSIGIIVLVNQNGSGVPSLVRNIIADKMLGLKSVEWEEGLLKAEKAKKKSAKNKEEINEPEASSIRVKDSKPSHKKEDYVGLFSHPGYGKLRVMIKGDSLFAKLPNELWYLNHFHYDIFEPIEAGEEVDTNSSGGGLMFNFSTNLAGEIEGFRISVESRLDPILFKRQLEEVKMETSDLEKYLGDYDLGGASAKVFIKDDGLKLNVPGQPEYS
;
A
#
# COMPACT_ATOMS: atom_id res chain seq x y z
N MET A 1 20.23 5.39 -17.53
CA MET A 1 19.24 4.31 -17.30
C MET A 1 17.91 4.75 -17.86
N VAL A 2 17.28 3.98 -18.74
CA VAL A 2 15.97 4.30 -19.33
C VAL A 2 14.99 3.22 -18.88
N PRO A 3 13.89 3.56 -18.19
CA PRO A 3 12.85 2.60 -17.86
C PRO A 3 11.98 2.33 -19.10
N GLY A 4 11.61 1.07 -19.30
CA GLY A 4 10.72 0.66 -20.38
C GLY A 4 9.95 -0.60 -20.00
N PHE A 5 8.61 -0.51 -19.92
CA PHE A 5 7.72 -1.64 -19.63
C PHE A 5 8.11 -2.50 -18.41
N GLY A 6 8.52 -1.84 -17.31
CA GLY A 6 8.95 -2.53 -16.10
C GLY A 6 10.42 -3.02 -16.12
N TRP A 7 11.21 -2.67 -17.14
CA TRP A 7 12.62 -3.03 -17.24
C TRP A 7 13.52 -1.80 -17.25
N PHE A 8 14.74 -1.97 -16.72
CA PHE A 8 15.79 -0.96 -16.82
C PHE A 8 16.75 -1.32 -17.95
N LEU A 9 16.95 -0.38 -18.86
CA LEU A 9 17.92 -0.51 -19.95
C LEU A 9 19.21 0.23 -19.55
N LYS A 10 20.34 -0.45 -19.65
CA LYS A 10 21.65 0.08 -19.31
C LYS A 10 22.69 -0.36 -20.36
N SER A 11 23.73 0.46 -20.56
CA SER A 11 24.95 -0.02 -21.20
C SER A 11 25.82 -0.75 -20.16
N TYR A 12 26.41 -1.86 -20.54
CA TYR A 12 27.34 -2.65 -19.76
C TYR A 12 28.54 -3.01 -20.64
N ASN A 13 29.66 -2.29 -20.53
CA ASN A 13 30.83 -2.45 -21.38
C ASN A 13 30.50 -2.57 -22.88
N SER A 14 29.73 -1.63 -23.41
CA SER A 14 29.22 -1.57 -24.79
C SER A 14 28.14 -2.61 -25.16
N HIS A 15 27.77 -3.51 -24.27
CA HIS A 15 26.64 -4.42 -24.43
C HIS A 15 25.34 -3.78 -23.90
N VAL A 16 24.22 -4.08 -24.54
CA VAL A 16 22.90 -3.65 -24.04
C VAL A 16 22.46 -4.63 -22.96
N ARG A 17 22.27 -4.13 -21.75
CA ARG A 17 21.74 -4.92 -20.63
C ARG A 17 20.33 -4.44 -20.29
N VAL A 18 19.41 -5.39 -20.25
CA VAL A 18 18.03 -5.22 -19.77
C VAL A 18 17.92 -5.97 -18.45
N GLU A 19 17.51 -5.30 -17.40
CA GLU A 19 17.48 -5.88 -16.06
C GLU A 19 16.33 -5.41 -15.20
N HIS A 20 15.96 -6.22 -14.23
CA HIS A 20 15.14 -5.81 -13.10
C HIS A 20 15.58 -6.56 -11.84
N GLY A 21 15.51 -5.87 -10.69
CA GLY A 21 15.73 -6.46 -9.37
C GLY A 21 14.42 -6.56 -8.61
N GLY A 22 14.41 -7.40 -7.60
CA GLY A 22 13.29 -7.54 -6.69
C GLY A 22 13.75 -7.88 -5.28
N ASN A 23 12.94 -7.50 -4.30
CA ASN A 23 13.13 -7.86 -2.92
C ASN A 23 11.76 -8.04 -2.27
N ILE A 24 11.49 -9.21 -1.71
CA ILE A 24 10.21 -9.53 -1.07
C ILE A 24 10.41 -10.54 0.07
N ASN A 25 9.86 -10.23 1.24
CA ASN A 25 9.72 -11.15 2.37
C ASN A 25 10.94 -12.06 2.64
N GLY A 26 12.12 -11.46 2.78
CA GLY A 26 13.36 -12.20 3.09
C GLY A 26 14.13 -12.69 1.87
N PHE A 27 13.67 -12.43 0.66
CA PHE A 27 14.32 -12.86 -0.57
C PHE A 27 14.74 -11.67 -1.43
N SER A 28 15.87 -11.76 -2.09
CA SER A 28 16.31 -10.80 -3.11
C SER A 28 16.55 -11.50 -4.44
N ALA A 29 16.23 -10.82 -5.53
CA ALA A 29 16.34 -11.35 -6.88
C ALA A 29 16.96 -10.35 -7.84
N ASN A 30 17.58 -10.83 -8.89
CA ASN A 30 17.93 -10.06 -10.07
C ASN A 30 17.73 -10.91 -11.31
N VAL A 31 17.08 -10.34 -12.31
CA VAL A 31 16.96 -10.91 -13.65
C VAL A 31 17.59 -9.93 -14.61
N CYS A 32 18.49 -10.41 -15.46
CA CYS A 32 18.99 -9.61 -16.57
C CYS A 32 19.19 -10.44 -17.82
N PHE A 33 19.19 -9.76 -18.96
CA PHE A 33 19.55 -10.36 -20.23
C PHE A 33 20.27 -9.36 -21.12
N PHE A 34 21.09 -9.90 -22.01
CA PHE A 34 21.85 -9.20 -23.04
C PHE A 34 21.30 -9.65 -24.39
N PRO A 35 20.31 -8.92 -24.94
CA PRO A 35 19.57 -9.40 -26.11
C PRO A 35 20.46 -9.61 -27.35
N ASN A 36 21.48 -8.78 -27.53
CA ASN A 36 22.42 -8.89 -28.66
C ASN A 36 23.42 -10.02 -28.50
N ASP A 37 23.59 -10.53 -27.28
CA ASP A 37 24.60 -11.56 -26.95
C ASP A 37 23.93 -12.91 -26.63
N SER A 38 22.60 -12.98 -26.66
CA SER A 38 21.80 -14.17 -26.34
C SER A 38 22.11 -14.75 -24.94
N ILE A 39 22.39 -13.88 -23.98
CA ILE A 39 22.70 -14.26 -22.60
C ILE A 39 21.53 -13.84 -21.69
N GLY A 40 21.10 -14.76 -20.82
CA GLY A 40 20.16 -14.49 -19.74
C GLY A 40 20.71 -14.97 -18.40
N ILE A 41 20.59 -14.16 -17.35
CA ILE A 41 21.09 -14.47 -16.00
C ILE A 41 19.98 -14.18 -15.00
N ILE A 42 19.65 -15.17 -14.17
CA ILE A 42 18.72 -15.05 -13.06
C ILE A 42 19.45 -15.43 -11.78
N VAL A 43 19.39 -14.57 -10.77
CA VAL A 43 20.00 -14.82 -9.46
C VAL A 43 18.94 -14.62 -8.39
N LEU A 44 18.70 -15.64 -7.58
CA LEU A 44 17.77 -15.65 -6.47
C LEU A 44 18.53 -15.96 -5.18
N VAL A 45 18.30 -15.20 -4.12
CA VAL A 45 18.91 -15.43 -2.81
C VAL A 45 17.88 -15.32 -1.70
N ASN A 46 18.05 -16.12 -0.65
CA ASN A 46 17.20 -16.14 0.54
C ASN A 46 17.71 -15.16 1.61
N GLN A 47 18.03 -13.94 1.19
CA GLN A 47 18.47 -12.87 2.08
C GLN A 47 17.79 -11.57 1.68
N ASN A 48 17.17 -10.91 2.64
CA ASN A 48 16.48 -9.64 2.43
C ASN A 48 17.46 -8.49 2.20
N GLY A 49 17.18 -7.63 1.23
CA GLY A 49 17.97 -6.43 0.94
C GLY A 49 19.41 -6.72 0.49
N SER A 50 19.67 -7.92 -0.05
CA SER A 50 21.01 -8.38 -0.41
C SER A 50 21.54 -7.76 -1.69
N GLY A 51 22.81 -7.37 -1.70
CA GLY A 51 23.55 -6.97 -2.89
C GLY A 51 24.11 -8.15 -3.71
N VAL A 52 24.06 -9.38 -3.16
CA VAL A 52 24.59 -10.59 -3.78
C VAL A 52 24.01 -10.88 -5.16
N PRO A 53 22.70 -10.72 -5.44
CA PRO A 53 22.18 -10.96 -6.79
C PRO A 53 22.88 -10.11 -7.87
N SER A 54 23.14 -8.85 -7.57
CA SER A 54 23.83 -7.95 -8.50
C SER A 54 25.31 -8.30 -8.67
N LEU A 55 25.97 -8.72 -7.59
CA LEU A 55 27.34 -9.19 -7.59
C LEU A 55 27.52 -10.43 -8.48
N VAL A 56 26.75 -11.48 -8.20
CA VAL A 56 26.82 -12.76 -8.93
C VAL A 56 26.49 -12.56 -10.41
N ARG A 57 25.43 -11.78 -10.70
CA ARG A 57 25.09 -11.40 -12.07
C ARG A 57 26.27 -10.77 -12.81
N ASN A 58 26.96 -9.80 -12.22
CA ASN A 58 28.07 -9.12 -12.86
C ASN A 58 29.24 -10.07 -13.11
N ILE A 59 29.59 -10.91 -12.14
CA ILE A 59 30.66 -11.94 -12.30
C ILE A 59 30.35 -12.89 -13.46
N ILE A 60 29.10 -13.37 -13.54
CA ILE A 60 28.67 -14.25 -14.62
C ILE A 60 28.69 -13.52 -15.96
N ALA A 61 28.17 -12.28 -16.00
CA ALA A 61 28.15 -11.47 -17.22
C ALA A 61 29.55 -11.23 -17.76
N ASP A 62 30.50 -10.83 -16.92
CA ASP A 62 31.91 -10.63 -17.36
C ASP A 62 32.50 -11.89 -18.00
N LYS A 63 32.27 -13.04 -17.36
CA LYS A 63 32.78 -14.34 -17.90
C LYS A 63 32.10 -14.70 -19.23
N MET A 64 30.79 -14.56 -19.34
CA MET A 64 30.06 -14.94 -20.54
C MET A 64 30.31 -14.00 -21.72
N LEU A 65 30.55 -12.72 -21.45
CA LEU A 65 30.85 -11.69 -22.45
C LEU A 65 32.37 -11.61 -22.78
N GLY A 66 33.20 -12.43 -22.14
CA GLY A 66 34.66 -12.41 -22.35
C GLY A 66 35.33 -11.13 -21.87
N LEU A 67 34.74 -10.45 -20.89
CA LEU A 67 35.25 -9.20 -20.34
C LEU A 67 36.32 -9.46 -19.29
N LYS A 68 37.17 -8.46 -19.07
CA LYS A 68 38.18 -8.51 -18.00
C LYS A 68 37.44 -8.56 -16.65
N SER A 69 37.81 -9.54 -15.83
CA SER A 69 37.24 -9.65 -14.46
C SER A 69 37.55 -8.42 -13.63
N VAL A 70 36.52 -7.93 -12.95
CA VAL A 70 36.58 -6.82 -11.97
C VAL A 70 36.33 -7.42 -10.59
N GLU A 71 36.97 -6.89 -9.57
CA GLU A 71 36.74 -7.30 -8.17
C GLU A 71 35.46 -6.68 -7.64
N TRP A 72 34.31 -7.26 -8.07
CA TRP A 72 32.97 -6.80 -7.71
C TRP A 72 32.70 -6.92 -6.20
N GLU A 73 33.33 -7.87 -5.53
CA GLU A 73 33.22 -8.13 -4.08
C GLU A 73 33.65 -6.93 -3.26
N GLU A 74 34.75 -6.28 -3.62
CA GLU A 74 35.21 -5.07 -2.91
C GLU A 74 34.17 -3.93 -3.01
N GLY A 75 33.58 -3.77 -4.18
CA GLY A 75 32.52 -2.78 -4.41
C GLY A 75 31.30 -3.04 -3.52
N LEU A 76 30.87 -4.31 -3.43
CA LEU A 76 29.75 -4.69 -2.57
C LEU A 76 30.07 -4.46 -1.10
N LEU A 77 31.22 -4.91 -0.63
CA LEU A 77 31.67 -4.73 0.77
C LEU A 77 31.74 -3.25 1.15
N LYS A 78 32.25 -2.38 0.26
CA LYS A 78 32.27 -0.95 0.46
C LYS A 78 30.86 -0.37 0.56
N ALA A 79 29.95 -0.77 -0.32
CA ALA A 79 28.54 -0.33 -0.34
C ALA A 79 27.79 -0.79 0.92
N GLU A 80 28.00 -2.02 1.38
CA GLU A 80 27.38 -2.54 2.61
C GLU A 80 27.92 -1.84 3.87
N LYS A 81 29.23 -1.61 3.93
CA LYS A 81 29.83 -0.81 5.02
C LYS A 81 29.29 0.61 5.03
N ALA A 82 29.13 1.23 3.85
CA ALA A 82 28.53 2.57 3.74
C ALA A 82 27.05 2.57 4.17
N LYS A 83 26.28 1.56 3.78
CA LYS A 83 24.87 1.39 4.25
C LYS A 83 24.81 1.21 5.76
N LYS A 84 25.63 0.34 6.34
CA LYS A 84 25.68 0.14 7.81
C LYS A 84 26.12 1.40 8.56
N LYS A 85 27.07 2.16 8.01
CA LYS A 85 27.51 3.43 8.59
C LYS A 85 26.44 4.50 8.47
N SER A 86 25.75 4.59 7.34
CA SER A 86 24.63 5.51 7.15
C SER A 86 23.40 5.10 7.98
N ALA A 87 23.15 3.81 8.19
CA ALA A 87 22.11 3.34 9.11
C ALA A 87 22.44 3.74 10.56
N LYS A 88 23.68 3.49 11.04
CA LYS A 88 24.11 3.95 12.38
C LYS A 88 24.08 5.48 12.55
N ASN A 89 24.55 6.22 11.55
CA ASN A 89 24.44 7.67 11.57
C ASN A 89 22.97 8.15 11.44
N LYS A 90 22.12 7.34 10.85
CA LYS A 90 20.68 7.57 10.81
C LYS A 90 20.02 7.31 12.15
N GLU A 91 20.42 6.36 12.94
CA GLU A 91 19.96 6.16 14.33
C GLU A 91 20.36 7.32 15.25
N GLU A 92 21.51 8.00 14.96
CA GLU A 92 21.96 9.17 15.74
C GLU A 92 21.46 10.54 15.22
N ILE A 93 20.93 10.60 13.97
CA ILE A 93 20.51 11.86 13.30
C ILE A 93 19.08 11.75 12.77
N ASN A 94 18.35 10.69 13.10
CA ASN A 94 17.06 10.43 12.47
C ASN A 94 15.87 10.92 13.26
N GLU A 95 15.41 12.03 12.77
CA GLU A 95 14.03 12.08 12.29
C GLU A 95 14.07 11.75 10.77
N PRO A 96 13.30 10.73 10.23
CA PRO A 96 13.16 10.50 8.80
C PRO A 96 12.61 11.76 8.12
N GLU A 97 12.83 11.94 6.81
CA GLU A 97 12.19 13.06 6.07
C GLU A 97 10.67 13.15 6.34
N ALA A 98 10.02 12.02 6.58
CA ALA A 98 8.63 11.97 7.03
C ALA A 98 8.40 12.64 8.39
N SER A 99 9.35 12.56 9.36
CA SER A 99 9.18 13.22 10.66
C SER A 99 9.37 14.75 10.59
N SER A 100 10.07 15.24 9.56
CA SER A 100 10.21 16.69 9.33
C SER A 100 8.92 17.35 8.86
N ILE A 101 7.99 16.56 8.25
CA ILE A 101 6.66 17.04 7.82
C ILE A 101 5.55 16.69 8.80
N ARG A 102 5.84 15.95 9.87
CA ARG A 102 4.87 15.58 10.90
C ARG A 102 4.46 16.79 11.73
N VAL A 103 3.17 17.09 11.76
CA VAL A 103 2.62 18.11 12.66
C VAL A 103 2.45 17.46 14.04
N LYS A 104 3.28 17.89 15.01
CA LYS A 104 3.24 17.40 16.40
C LYS A 104 1.90 17.79 17.05
N ASP A 105 1.42 16.94 17.96
CA ASP A 105 0.20 17.14 18.75
C ASP A 105 -1.10 17.33 17.96
N SER A 106 -1.08 17.05 16.65
CA SER A 106 -2.30 17.01 15.85
C SER A 106 -3.13 15.78 16.22
N LYS A 107 -4.44 15.90 16.11
CA LYS A 107 -5.39 14.80 16.35
C LYS A 107 -6.15 14.49 15.06
N PRO A 108 -6.62 13.24 14.90
CA PRO A 108 -7.59 12.93 13.85
C PRO A 108 -8.84 13.78 13.99
N SER A 109 -9.45 14.17 12.90
CA SER A 109 -10.68 14.97 12.89
C SER A 109 -11.92 14.18 13.32
N HIS A 110 -11.84 12.84 13.24
CA HIS A 110 -12.89 11.90 13.48
C HIS A 110 -12.55 10.92 14.61
N LYS A 111 -13.55 10.22 15.12
CA LYS A 111 -13.37 9.08 16.03
C LYS A 111 -12.85 7.89 15.24
N LYS A 112 -12.23 6.92 15.93
CA LYS A 112 -11.69 5.71 15.28
C LYS A 112 -12.75 4.92 14.52
N GLU A 113 -13.96 4.89 15.07
CA GLU A 113 -15.12 4.19 14.50
C GLU A 113 -15.50 4.73 13.11
N ASP A 114 -15.29 6.03 12.87
CA ASP A 114 -15.64 6.69 11.61
C ASP A 114 -14.71 6.28 10.46
N TYR A 115 -13.49 5.85 10.77
CA TYR A 115 -12.53 5.31 9.78
C TYR A 115 -12.78 3.84 9.42
N VAL A 116 -13.57 3.12 10.25
CA VAL A 116 -13.88 1.69 10.02
C VAL A 116 -14.76 1.54 8.79
N GLY A 117 -14.46 0.55 7.95
CA GLY A 117 -15.28 0.25 6.78
C GLY A 117 -14.54 -0.54 5.71
N LEU A 118 -15.26 -0.85 4.65
CA LEU A 118 -14.73 -1.47 3.45
C LEU A 118 -14.40 -0.38 2.43
N PHE A 119 -13.18 -0.44 1.90
CA PHE A 119 -12.70 0.47 0.86
C PHE A 119 -12.26 -0.33 -0.36
N SER A 120 -12.45 0.21 -1.55
CA SER A 120 -12.08 -0.48 -2.78
C SER A 120 -11.47 0.42 -3.83
N HIS A 121 -10.61 -0.18 -4.65
CA HIS A 121 -10.09 0.40 -5.88
C HIS A 121 -10.17 -0.63 -7.01
N PRO A 122 -10.56 -0.26 -8.25
CA PRO A 122 -10.76 -1.21 -9.35
C PRO A 122 -9.53 -2.08 -9.65
N GLY A 123 -8.33 -1.52 -9.54
CA GLY A 123 -7.08 -2.23 -9.84
C GLY A 123 -6.41 -2.89 -8.63
N TYR A 124 -6.71 -2.45 -7.41
CA TYR A 124 -6.05 -2.95 -6.17
C TYR A 124 -7.00 -3.76 -5.27
N GLY A 125 -8.26 -3.91 -5.67
CA GLY A 125 -9.23 -4.73 -4.94
C GLY A 125 -9.77 -4.04 -3.69
N LYS A 126 -10.06 -4.84 -2.66
CA LYS A 126 -10.74 -4.41 -1.43
C LYS A 126 -9.79 -4.44 -0.25
N LEU A 127 -9.93 -3.45 0.62
CA LEU A 127 -9.22 -3.30 1.88
C LEU A 127 -10.24 -2.95 2.97
N ARG A 128 -10.14 -3.60 4.13
CA ARG A 128 -11.01 -3.34 5.28
C ARG A 128 -10.24 -2.62 6.36
N VAL A 129 -10.70 -1.45 6.76
CA VAL A 129 -10.24 -0.79 7.99
C VAL A 129 -11.11 -1.27 9.15
N MET A 130 -10.47 -1.67 10.25
CA MET A 130 -11.12 -2.22 11.43
C MET A 130 -10.43 -1.76 12.71
N ILE A 131 -11.12 -1.88 13.84
CA ILE A 131 -10.55 -1.70 15.17
C ILE A 131 -10.18 -3.07 15.75
N LYS A 132 -8.98 -3.19 16.32
CA LYS A 132 -8.52 -4.31 17.14
C LYS A 132 -7.95 -3.73 18.44
N GLY A 133 -8.54 -4.10 19.58
CA GLY A 133 -8.27 -3.41 20.84
C GLY A 133 -8.64 -1.94 20.74
N ASP A 134 -7.69 -1.05 21.01
CA ASP A 134 -7.87 0.41 20.89
C ASP A 134 -7.11 0.99 19.66
N SER A 135 -6.93 0.23 18.59
CA SER A 135 -6.11 0.64 17.46
C SER A 135 -6.77 0.34 16.13
N LEU A 136 -6.48 1.18 15.13
CA LEU A 136 -6.91 0.99 13.75
C LEU A 136 -5.97 0.04 13.01
N PHE A 137 -6.56 -0.86 12.24
CA PHE A 137 -5.83 -1.78 11.35
C PHE A 137 -6.46 -1.78 9.97
N ALA A 138 -5.64 -1.96 8.95
CA ALA A 138 -6.06 -2.20 7.58
C ALA A 138 -5.80 -3.67 7.22
N LYS A 139 -6.86 -4.40 6.85
CA LYS A 139 -6.80 -5.81 6.45
C LYS A 139 -6.87 -5.91 4.93
N LEU A 140 -5.82 -6.46 4.34
CA LEU A 140 -5.76 -6.92 2.95
C LEU A 140 -5.96 -8.45 2.91
N PRO A 141 -6.09 -9.08 1.75
CA PRO A 141 -6.30 -10.54 1.67
C PRO A 141 -5.27 -11.36 2.46
N ASN A 142 -4.00 -11.01 2.38
CA ASN A 142 -2.89 -11.75 2.98
C ASN A 142 -2.09 -10.96 4.02
N GLU A 143 -2.42 -9.71 4.25
CA GLU A 143 -1.64 -8.80 5.09
C GLU A 143 -2.55 -8.09 6.09
N LEU A 144 -1.98 -7.76 7.23
CA LEU A 144 -2.62 -6.92 8.25
C LEU A 144 -1.65 -5.80 8.58
N TRP A 145 -2.09 -4.57 8.46
CA TRP A 145 -1.30 -3.38 8.76
C TRP A 145 -1.89 -2.63 9.94
N TYR A 146 -1.08 -2.30 10.91
CA TYR A 146 -1.40 -1.35 11.97
C TYR A 146 -1.36 0.06 11.37
N LEU A 147 -2.40 0.86 11.61
CA LEU A 147 -2.46 2.25 11.15
C LEU A 147 -1.98 3.18 12.27
N ASN A 148 -0.70 3.51 12.25
CA ASN A 148 -0.09 4.43 13.18
C ASN A 148 -0.50 5.87 12.85
N HIS A 149 -1.08 6.61 13.79
CA HIS A 149 -1.47 7.99 13.56
C HIS A 149 -0.24 8.86 13.29
N PHE A 150 -0.22 9.52 12.15
CA PHE A 150 0.89 10.38 11.75
C PHE A 150 0.60 11.85 12.07
N HIS A 151 -0.39 12.47 11.44
CA HIS A 151 -0.98 13.76 11.79
C HIS A 151 -2.34 13.94 11.10
N TYR A 152 -3.25 14.73 11.67
CA TYR A 152 -4.62 14.93 11.17
C TYR A 152 -5.28 13.59 10.80
N ASP A 153 -5.80 13.45 9.59
CA ASP A 153 -6.42 12.21 9.10
C ASP A 153 -5.46 11.35 8.28
N ILE A 154 -4.16 11.48 8.55
CA ILE A 154 -3.10 10.71 7.89
C ILE A 154 -2.55 9.66 8.85
N PHE A 155 -2.47 8.43 8.36
CA PHE A 155 -1.96 7.27 9.09
C PHE A 155 -0.86 6.57 8.30
N GLU A 156 0.19 6.17 8.99
CA GLU A 156 1.28 5.36 8.45
C GLU A 156 0.95 3.87 8.64
N PRO A 157 0.83 3.05 7.57
CA PRO A 157 0.62 1.62 7.68
C PRO A 157 1.94 0.93 8.06
N ILE A 158 1.94 0.17 9.14
CA ILE A 158 3.06 -0.65 9.61
C ILE A 158 2.61 -2.11 9.54
N GLU A 159 3.38 -2.98 8.89
CA GLU A 159 3.05 -4.40 8.81
C GLU A 159 2.93 -5.01 10.22
N ALA A 160 1.78 -5.60 10.51
CA ALA A 160 1.53 -6.23 11.79
C ALA A 160 1.95 -7.70 11.73
N GLY A 161 3.09 -8.03 12.36
CA GLY A 161 3.52 -9.39 12.64
C GLY A 161 2.81 -9.98 13.88
N GLU A 162 3.48 -10.87 14.62
CA GLU A 162 3.00 -11.35 15.93
C GLU A 162 2.91 -10.21 16.94
N GLU A 163 3.87 -9.28 16.89
CA GLU A 163 3.86 -8.00 17.61
C GLU A 163 4.03 -6.85 16.62
N VAL A 164 3.39 -5.70 16.91
CA VAL A 164 3.52 -4.48 16.09
C VAL A 164 4.74 -3.71 16.58
N ASP A 165 5.79 -3.66 15.77
CA ASP A 165 6.92 -2.77 16.04
C ASP A 165 6.61 -1.34 15.55
N THR A 166 6.14 -0.51 16.46
CA THR A 166 5.81 0.90 16.18
C THR A 166 7.02 1.78 15.89
N ASN A 167 8.23 1.27 16.08
CA ASN A 167 9.47 1.97 15.70
C ASN A 167 9.88 1.63 14.25
N SER A 168 9.24 0.63 13.63
CA SER A 168 9.45 0.37 12.21
C SER A 168 8.74 1.43 11.37
N SER A 169 9.36 1.81 10.25
CA SER A 169 8.73 2.72 9.28
C SER A 169 7.87 1.93 8.30
N GLY A 170 6.70 2.43 7.98
CA GLY A 170 5.80 1.91 6.93
C GLY A 170 6.30 2.12 5.50
N GLY A 171 7.60 2.39 5.32
CA GLY A 171 8.21 2.55 4.00
C GLY A 171 7.79 3.83 3.27
N GLY A 172 7.26 4.81 3.98
CA GLY A 172 6.82 6.09 3.43
C GLY A 172 5.42 6.06 2.80
N LEU A 173 4.71 4.94 2.90
CA LEU A 173 3.30 4.89 2.53
C LEU A 173 2.47 5.63 3.58
N MET A 174 1.49 6.41 3.11
CA MET A 174 0.57 7.14 3.99
C MET A 174 -0.86 6.94 3.52
N PHE A 175 -1.76 6.62 4.45
CA PHE A 175 -3.21 6.60 4.23
C PHE A 175 -3.75 7.98 4.57
N ASN A 176 -4.05 8.76 3.55
CA ASN A 176 -4.62 10.10 3.71
C ASN A 176 -6.13 10.01 3.53
N PHE A 177 -6.88 9.96 4.62
CA PHE A 177 -8.34 9.90 4.61
C PHE A 177 -8.95 11.23 4.20
N SER A 178 -10.06 11.17 3.48
CA SER A 178 -10.80 12.33 3.02
C SER A 178 -12.27 12.21 3.38
N THR A 179 -12.92 13.36 3.57
CA THR A 179 -14.33 13.49 3.93
C THR A 179 -15.16 14.05 2.77
N ASN A 180 -16.44 13.68 2.74
CA ASN A 180 -17.44 14.29 1.90
C ASN A 180 -17.95 15.62 2.49
N LEU A 181 -18.88 16.29 1.82
CA LEU A 181 -19.46 17.55 2.30
C LEU A 181 -20.30 17.40 3.57
N ALA A 182 -20.75 16.19 3.91
CA ALA A 182 -21.45 15.91 5.18
C ALA A 182 -20.48 15.68 6.34
N GLY A 183 -19.17 15.68 6.09
CA GLY A 183 -18.14 15.41 7.09
C GLY A 183 -17.90 13.92 7.35
N GLU A 184 -18.35 13.01 6.49
CA GLU A 184 -18.16 11.58 6.64
C GLU A 184 -16.92 11.12 5.87
N ILE A 185 -16.18 10.15 6.40
CA ILE A 185 -15.03 9.55 5.68
C ILE A 185 -15.52 8.86 4.41
N GLU A 186 -15.17 9.39 3.26
CA GLU A 186 -15.58 8.88 1.94
C GLU A 186 -14.54 7.95 1.29
N GLY A 187 -13.29 8.03 1.74
CA GLY A 187 -12.19 7.26 1.17
C GLY A 187 -10.85 7.65 1.74
N PHE A 188 -9.79 7.10 1.17
CA PHE A 188 -8.41 7.51 1.44
C PHE A 188 -7.54 7.41 0.19
N ARG A 189 -6.47 8.18 0.17
CA ARG A 189 -5.47 8.18 -0.90
C ARG A 189 -4.14 7.61 -0.39
N ILE A 190 -3.48 6.83 -1.26
CA ILE A 190 -2.12 6.33 -1.03
C ILE A 190 -1.24 6.77 -2.20
N SER A 191 -0.10 7.39 -1.88
CA SER A 191 0.93 7.70 -2.87
C SER A 191 1.95 6.55 -2.90
N VAL A 192 1.87 5.67 -3.88
CA VAL A 192 2.80 4.54 -4.04
C VAL A 192 3.98 4.87 -4.93
N GLU A 193 3.82 5.89 -5.77
CA GLU A 193 4.84 6.37 -6.71
C GLU A 193 4.77 7.90 -6.74
N SER A 194 5.88 8.56 -6.42
CA SER A 194 5.94 10.04 -6.31
C SER A 194 5.66 10.81 -7.61
N ARG A 195 5.71 10.11 -8.76
CA ARG A 195 5.46 10.69 -10.08
C ARG A 195 4.06 10.46 -10.62
N LEU A 196 3.25 9.71 -9.90
CA LEU A 196 1.88 9.38 -10.27
C LEU A 196 0.90 10.01 -9.28
N ASP A 197 -0.33 10.21 -9.73
CA ASP A 197 -1.40 10.65 -8.85
C ASP A 197 -1.66 9.61 -7.76
N PRO A 198 -1.97 10.03 -6.53
CA PRO A 198 -2.29 9.12 -5.45
C PRO A 198 -3.49 8.23 -5.78
N ILE A 199 -3.39 6.97 -5.44
CA ILE A 199 -4.44 5.97 -5.64
C ILE A 199 -5.56 6.22 -4.64
N LEU A 200 -6.80 6.41 -5.11
CA LEU A 200 -7.98 6.61 -4.30
C LEU A 200 -8.72 5.30 -4.05
N PHE A 201 -8.78 4.88 -2.80
CA PHE A 201 -9.68 3.84 -2.31
C PHE A 201 -10.97 4.50 -1.82
N LYS A 202 -12.10 4.17 -2.46
CA LYS A 202 -13.41 4.71 -2.09
C LYS A 202 -14.09 3.82 -1.06
N ARG A 203 -14.75 4.43 -0.07
CA ARG A 203 -15.60 3.70 0.88
C ARG A 203 -16.72 3.00 0.11
N GLN A 204 -16.99 1.76 0.49
CA GLN A 204 -18.08 0.97 -0.03
C GLN A 204 -19.18 0.87 1.01
N LEU A 205 -20.42 0.93 0.57
CA LEU A 205 -21.54 0.52 1.38
C LEU A 205 -21.45 -0.99 1.57
N GLU A 206 -21.60 -1.44 2.80
CA GLU A 206 -21.66 -2.86 3.11
C GLU A 206 -23.12 -3.24 3.29
N GLU A 207 -23.54 -4.29 2.58
CA GLU A 207 -24.84 -4.89 2.84
C GLU A 207 -24.79 -5.55 4.21
N VAL A 208 -25.63 -5.09 5.11
CA VAL A 208 -25.83 -5.71 6.41
C VAL A 208 -27.00 -6.68 6.28
N LYS A 209 -26.72 -7.98 6.41
CA LYS A 209 -27.80 -8.96 6.58
C LYS A 209 -28.43 -8.74 7.94
N MET A 210 -29.66 -8.32 7.94
CA MET A 210 -30.45 -8.12 9.14
C MET A 210 -31.57 -9.18 9.18
N GLU A 211 -31.91 -9.64 10.37
CA GLU A 211 -33.10 -10.45 10.57
C GLU A 211 -34.34 -9.63 10.30
N THR A 212 -35.40 -10.25 9.77
CA THR A 212 -36.64 -9.53 9.42
C THR A 212 -37.23 -8.76 10.60
N SER A 213 -37.10 -9.29 11.82
CA SER A 213 -37.50 -8.63 13.07
C SER A 213 -36.74 -7.31 13.33
N ASP A 214 -35.50 -7.20 12.86
CA ASP A 214 -34.71 -5.98 12.96
C ASP A 214 -35.08 -4.95 11.90
N LEU A 215 -35.66 -5.39 10.79
CA LEU A 215 -36.13 -4.52 9.72
C LEU A 215 -37.45 -3.83 10.08
N GLU A 216 -38.26 -4.45 10.94
CA GLU A 216 -39.58 -3.92 11.34
C GLU A 216 -39.50 -2.51 11.95
N LYS A 217 -38.41 -2.18 12.63
CA LYS A 217 -38.21 -0.83 13.24
C LYS A 217 -38.04 0.30 12.22
N TYR A 218 -37.81 -0.03 10.97
CA TYR A 218 -37.66 0.93 9.88
C TYR A 218 -38.90 1.06 9.01
N LEU A 219 -39.95 0.26 9.29
CA LEU A 219 -41.21 0.33 8.54
C LEU A 219 -42.00 1.59 8.93
N GLY A 220 -42.60 2.19 7.93
CA GLY A 220 -43.47 3.36 8.17
C GLY A 220 -43.55 4.29 6.99
N ASP A 221 -44.33 5.34 7.20
CA ASP A 221 -44.45 6.45 6.26
C ASP A 221 -43.61 7.61 6.77
N TYR A 222 -42.72 8.10 5.93
CA TYR A 222 -41.76 9.17 6.23
C TYR A 222 -42.12 10.41 5.45
N ASP A 223 -42.31 11.54 6.14
CA ASP A 223 -42.55 12.82 5.49
C ASP A 223 -41.25 13.43 4.98
N LEU A 224 -41.18 13.69 3.68
CA LEU A 224 -40.02 14.32 3.01
C LEU A 224 -40.23 15.82 2.74
N GLY A 225 -41.17 16.48 3.43
CA GLY A 225 -41.41 17.90 3.26
C GLY A 225 -42.21 18.26 2.01
N GLY A 226 -43.20 17.45 1.64
CA GLY A 226 -44.05 17.64 0.46
C GLY A 226 -44.35 16.39 -0.33
N ALA A 227 -43.70 15.29 0.03
CA ALA A 227 -44.01 13.95 -0.43
C ALA A 227 -43.85 12.96 0.72
N SER A 228 -44.61 11.86 0.72
CA SER A 228 -44.51 10.81 1.70
C SER A 228 -43.77 9.62 1.07
N ALA A 229 -42.70 9.15 1.73
CA ALA A 229 -42.01 7.93 1.34
C ALA A 229 -42.46 6.78 2.23
N LYS A 230 -42.87 5.66 1.64
CA LYS A 230 -43.24 4.45 2.36
C LYS A 230 -42.15 3.45 2.39
N VAL A 231 -41.72 3.03 3.60
CA VAL A 231 -40.77 1.92 3.80
C VAL A 231 -41.55 0.68 4.21
N PHE A 232 -41.33 -0.43 3.51
CA PHE A 232 -42.01 -1.70 3.72
C PHE A 232 -41.10 -2.89 3.41
N ILE A 233 -41.44 -4.08 3.92
CA ILE A 233 -40.72 -5.32 3.60
C ILE A 233 -41.35 -5.97 2.39
N LYS A 234 -40.50 -6.38 1.44
CA LYS A 234 -40.86 -7.19 0.26
C LYS A 234 -39.65 -8.02 -0.13
N ASP A 235 -39.86 -9.30 -0.41
CA ASP A 235 -38.82 -10.25 -0.78
C ASP A 235 -37.66 -10.30 0.25
N ASP A 236 -38.01 -10.35 1.54
CA ASP A 236 -37.12 -10.38 2.71
C ASP A 236 -36.17 -9.16 2.84
N GLY A 237 -36.45 -8.05 2.13
CA GLY A 237 -35.68 -6.83 2.17
C GLY A 237 -36.55 -5.58 2.37
N LEU A 238 -35.93 -4.50 2.84
CA LEU A 238 -36.59 -3.19 2.88
C LEU A 238 -36.74 -2.64 1.47
N LYS A 239 -37.92 -2.09 1.20
CA LYS A 239 -38.22 -1.36 -0.03
C LYS A 239 -38.71 0.04 0.33
N LEU A 240 -38.34 0.99 -0.50
CA LEU A 240 -38.77 2.37 -0.40
C LEU A 240 -39.63 2.72 -1.61
N ASN A 241 -40.82 3.22 -1.37
CA ASN A 241 -41.69 3.76 -2.40
C ASN A 241 -41.91 5.24 -2.20
N VAL A 242 -41.60 6.03 -3.20
CA VAL A 242 -41.89 7.47 -3.26
C VAL A 242 -42.86 7.67 -4.43
N PRO A 243 -44.02 8.35 -4.25
CA PRO A 243 -44.99 8.57 -5.30
C PRO A 243 -44.36 9.20 -6.57
N GLY A 244 -44.58 8.58 -7.70
CA GLY A 244 -44.03 9.04 -9.00
C GLY A 244 -42.59 8.61 -9.30
N GLN A 245 -41.97 7.81 -8.43
CA GLN A 245 -40.62 7.25 -8.64
C GLN A 245 -40.64 5.71 -8.68
N PRO A 246 -39.63 5.07 -9.28
CA PRO A 246 -39.46 3.62 -9.16
C PRO A 246 -39.32 3.18 -7.71
N GLU A 247 -39.68 1.94 -7.42
CA GLU A 247 -39.43 1.30 -6.12
C GLU A 247 -37.91 1.11 -5.92
N TYR A 248 -37.38 1.52 -4.80
CA TYR A 248 -35.96 1.38 -4.42
C TYR A 248 -35.78 0.21 -3.45
N SER A 249 -34.61 -0.45 -3.50
CA SER A 249 -34.22 -1.57 -2.63
C SER A 249 -32.83 -1.36 -2.08
#